data_3630f662d5babdb2b25700eab250d8f3
#
_entry.id   3630f662d5babdb2b25700eab250d8f3
#
_cell.length_a   1.000
_cell.length_b   1.000
_cell.length_c   1.000
_cell.angle_alpha   90.00
_cell.angle_beta   90.00
_cell.angle_gamma   90.00
#
_symmetry.space_group_name_H-M   'P 1'
#
loop_
_entity.id
_entity.type
_entity.pdbx_description
1 polymer ?
#
loop_
_entity_poly.entity_id
_entity_poly.type
_entity_poly.pdbx_seq_one_letter_code
_entity_poly.pdbx_strand_id
1 'polypeptide(L)'
;KTLLQAAKTYHHAKHGSIFGVEAGSLSFDFGKAHAHKNSVMDRMRDGIAGLMKKHKVEVIEGEATLVKGGFSVNGETHEAKNILLCTGSSPTIPPIPGIEAEHIVDSTGILNNETLPENLVIVGGGVIGCEFACVYASVGVPVTVLEAMPEICPNLDSEISAILRKELEKK
;
A
#
# COMPACT_ATOMS: atom_id res chain seq x y z
N LYS A 1 -3.82 -0.62 3.92
CA LYS A 1 -4.47 -0.52 5.26
C LYS A 1 -4.95 -1.87 5.79
N THR A 2 -5.54 -2.75 4.97
CA THR A 2 -6.01 -4.08 5.42
C THR A 2 -4.90 -4.93 6.02
N LEU A 3 -3.70 -4.97 5.40
CA LEU A 3 -2.53 -5.67 5.95
C LEU A 3 -2.05 -5.03 7.27
N LEU A 4 -2.05 -3.70 7.38
CA LEU A 4 -1.76 -3.02 8.65
C LEU A 4 -2.73 -3.43 9.76
N GLN A 5 -4.03 -3.55 9.45
CA GLN A 5 -5.02 -4.00 10.42
C GLN A 5 -4.79 -5.46 10.83
N ALA A 6 -4.43 -6.33 9.89
CA ALA A 6 -4.10 -7.73 10.20
C ALA A 6 -2.87 -7.83 11.12
N ALA A 7 -1.79 -7.11 10.80
CA ALA A 7 -0.59 -7.05 11.62
C ALA A 7 -0.86 -6.45 13.01
N LYS A 8 -1.68 -5.40 13.10
CA LYS A 8 -2.11 -4.80 14.37
C LYS A 8 -2.90 -5.78 15.22
N THR A 9 -3.83 -6.54 14.62
CA THR A 9 -4.63 -7.56 15.31
C THR A 9 -3.73 -8.64 15.90
N TYR A 10 -2.77 -9.14 15.12
CA TYR A 10 -1.78 -10.11 15.58
C TYR A 10 -0.93 -9.55 16.75
N HIS A 11 -0.42 -8.33 16.61
CA HIS A 11 0.37 -7.67 17.63
C HIS A 11 -0.39 -7.49 18.94
N HIS A 12 -1.67 -7.07 18.87
CA HIS A 12 -2.52 -6.92 20.05
C HIS A 12 -2.77 -8.26 20.74
N ALA A 13 -3.03 -9.34 19.98
CA ALA A 13 -3.21 -10.66 20.54
C ALA A 13 -1.92 -11.17 21.22
N LYS A 14 -0.75 -10.91 20.64
CA LYS A 14 0.56 -11.29 21.17
C LYS A 14 0.90 -10.58 22.49
N HIS A 15 0.44 -9.34 22.69
CA HIS A 15 0.76 -8.49 23.83
C HIS A 15 -0.47 -8.21 24.73
N GLY A 16 -1.51 -9.03 24.61
CA GLY A 16 -2.77 -8.82 25.30
C GLY A 16 -2.76 -9.13 26.80
N SER A 17 -1.77 -9.87 27.30
CA SER A 17 -1.72 -10.34 28.69
C SER A 17 -1.77 -9.20 29.72
N ILE A 18 -1.18 -8.05 29.43
CA ILE A 18 -1.24 -6.87 30.29
C ILE A 18 -2.66 -6.32 30.46
N PHE A 19 -3.58 -6.69 29.56
CA PHE A 19 -4.99 -6.33 29.60
C PHE A 19 -5.89 -7.52 30.02
N GLY A 20 -5.28 -8.63 30.47
CA GLY A 20 -6.01 -9.85 30.85
C GLY A 20 -6.46 -10.70 29.67
N VAL A 21 -5.94 -10.47 28.47
CA VAL A 21 -6.24 -11.28 27.27
C VAL A 21 -5.13 -12.32 27.10
N GLU A 22 -5.44 -13.59 27.34
CA GLU A 22 -4.52 -14.70 27.15
C GLU A 22 -4.77 -15.36 25.80
N ALA A 23 -3.76 -15.36 24.93
CA ALA A 23 -3.76 -16.12 23.69
C ALA A 23 -2.91 -17.38 23.87
N GLY A 24 -3.50 -18.56 23.75
CA GLY A 24 -2.80 -19.84 23.91
C GLY A 24 -1.70 -20.02 22.86
N SER A 25 -2.01 -20.65 21.73
CA SER A 25 -1.11 -20.69 20.57
C SER A 25 -1.51 -19.60 19.57
N LEU A 26 -0.57 -18.76 19.18
CA LEU A 26 -0.78 -17.68 18.23
C LEU A 26 0.11 -17.87 17.00
N SER A 27 -0.49 -17.92 15.82
CA SER A 27 0.21 -17.95 14.54
C SER A 27 -0.33 -16.88 13.62
N PHE A 28 0.49 -16.40 12.70
CA PHE A 28 0.08 -15.47 11.66
C PHE A 28 0.14 -16.16 10.30
N ASP A 29 -1.00 -16.23 9.61
CA ASP A 29 -1.12 -16.78 8.27
C ASP A 29 -1.17 -15.60 7.28
N PHE A 30 -0.05 -15.31 6.65
CA PHE A 30 0.06 -14.19 5.72
C PHE A 30 -0.78 -14.41 4.46
N GLY A 31 -0.89 -15.66 3.96
CA GLY A 31 -1.73 -15.99 2.81
C GLY A 31 -3.19 -15.66 3.06
N LYS A 32 -3.72 -15.98 4.25
CA LYS A 32 -5.09 -15.57 4.63
C LYS A 32 -5.25 -14.06 4.76
N ALA A 33 -4.27 -13.36 5.33
CA ALA A 33 -4.28 -11.90 5.41
C ALA A 33 -4.26 -11.25 4.02
N HIS A 34 -3.47 -11.81 3.09
CA HIS A 34 -3.40 -11.39 1.70
C HIS A 34 -4.72 -11.64 0.95
N ALA A 35 -5.30 -12.83 1.08
CA ALA A 35 -6.60 -13.16 0.50
C ALA A 35 -7.72 -12.23 1.03
N HIS A 36 -7.70 -11.92 2.33
CA HIS A 36 -8.62 -10.95 2.91
C HIS A 36 -8.42 -9.55 2.32
N LYS A 37 -7.17 -9.10 2.13
CA LYS A 37 -6.87 -7.84 1.44
C LYS A 37 -7.50 -7.80 0.05
N ASN A 38 -7.33 -8.86 -0.75
CA ASN A 38 -7.90 -8.96 -2.08
C ASN A 38 -9.43 -8.88 -2.05
N SER A 39 -10.09 -9.62 -1.15
CA SER A 39 -11.55 -9.57 -1.02
C SER A 39 -12.09 -8.19 -0.64
N VAL A 40 -11.33 -7.41 0.15
CA VAL A 40 -11.68 -6.02 0.46
C VAL A 40 -11.57 -5.13 -0.78
N MET A 41 -10.51 -5.31 -1.57
CA MET A 41 -10.32 -4.56 -2.82
C MET A 41 -11.44 -4.84 -3.82
N ASP A 42 -11.82 -6.11 -3.99
CA ASP A 42 -12.89 -6.52 -4.92
C ASP A 42 -14.23 -5.92 -4.50
N ARG A 43 -14.59 -6.01 -3.22
CA ARG A 43 -15.81 -5.37 -2.69
C ARG A 43 -15.84 -3.86 -2.93
N MET A 44 -14.68 -3.19 -2.82
CA MET A 44 -14.62 -1.75 -3.10
C MET A 44 -14.82 -1.45 -4.58
N ARG A 45 -14.22 -2.23 -5.48
CA ARG A 45 -14.44 -2.12 -6.94
C ARG A 45 -15.88 -2.33 -7.30
N ASP A 46 -16.50 -3.40 -6.79
CA ASP A 46 -17.90 -3.72 -7.03
C ASP A 46 -18.83 -2.61 -6.49
N GLY A 47 -18.50 -2.06 -5.32
CA GLY A 47 -19.24 -0.94 -4.75
C GLY A 47 -19.17 0.32 -5.63
N ILE A 48 -18.00 0.65 -6.18
CA ILE A 48 -17.83 1.77 -7.12
C ILE A 48 -18.62 1.50 -8.41
N ALA A 49 -18.50 0.31 -9.00
CA ALA A 49 -19.24 -0.07 -10.20
C ALA A 49 -20.76 0.04 -9.97
N GLY A 50 -21.24 -0.41 -8.80
CA GLY A 50 -22.63 -0.25 -8.39
C GLY A 50 -23.09 1.20 -8.30
N LEU A 51 -22.22 2.09 -7.76
CA LEU A 51 -22.50 3.53 -7.71
C LEU A 51 -22.58 4.15 -9.11
N MET A 52 -21.64 3.81 -10.01
CA MET A 52 -21.69 4.27 -11.41
C MET A 52 -23.01 3.89 -12.06
N LYS A 53 -23.41 2.62 -11.95
CA LYS A 53 -24.68 2.12 -12.48
C LYS A 53 -25.89 2.84 -11.85
N LYS A 54 -25.91 3.00 -10.52
CA LYS A 54 -27.00 3.67 -9.81
C LYS A 54 -27.19 5.12 -10.26
N HIS A 55 -26.08 5.83 -10.50
CA HIS A 55 -26.11 7.22 -10.93
C HIS A 55 -26.13 7.40 -12.45
N LYS A 56 -26.26 6.32 -13.21
CA LYS A 56 -26.29 6.32 -14.68
C LYS A 56 -25.05 7.00 -15.29
N VAL A 57 -23.89 6.81 -14.66
CA VAL A 57 -22.61 7.25 -15.20
C VAL A 57 -22.20 6.22 -16.26
N GLU A 58 -21.94 6.70 -17.47
CA GLU A 58 -21.37 5.87 -18.52
C GLU A 58 -19.89 5.62 -18.22
N VAL A 59 -19.48 4.37 -18.28
CA VAL A 59 -18.09 3.95 -18.09
C VAL A 59 -17.58 3.38 -19.40
N ILE A 60 -16.57 4.02 -19.97
CA ILE A 60 -15.93 3.60 -21.22
C ILE A 60 -14.54 3.10 -20.88
N GLU A 61 -14.29 1.82 -21.13
CA GLU A 61 -12.97 1.22 -20.89
C GLU A 61 -12.08 1.41 -22.10
N GLY A 62 -10.88 1.92 -21.89
CA GLY A 62 -9.89 2.14 -22.95
C GLY A 62 -8.84 3.17 -22.59
N GLU A 63 -7.87 3.32 -23.47
CA GLU A 63 -6.87 4.37 -23.37
C GLU A 63 -7.44 5.68 -23.95
N ALA A 64 -7.55 6.70 -23.08
CA ALA A 64 -8.14 7.98 -23.48
C ALA A 64 -7.03 9.01 -23.83
N THR A 65 -7.24 9.72 -24.92
CA THR A 65 -6.39 10.83 -25.37
C THR A 65 -7.19 12.13 -25.38
N LEU A 66 -6.60 13.21 -24.84
CA LEU A 66 -7.22 14.52 -24.89
C LEU A 66 -7.15 15.08 -26.32
N VAL A 67 -8.27 15.59 -26.81
CA VAL A 67 -8.39 16.25 -28.10
C VAL A 67 -9.07 17.60 -27.94
N LYS A 68 -9.05 18.44 -28.99
CA LYS A 68 -9.70 19.75 -28.94
C LYS A 68 -11.20 19.59 -28.71
N GLY A 69 -11.70 20.11 -27.59
CA GLY A 69 -13.12 20.09 -27.24
C GLY A 69 -13.62 18.81 -26.57
N GLY A 70 -12.72 17.84 -26.24
CA GLY A 70 -13.13 16.60 -25.62
C GLY A 70 -12.01 15.58 -25.43
N PHE A 71 -12.32 14.33 -25.63
CA PHE A 71 -11.37 13.21 -25.56
C PHE A 71 -11.71 12.14 -26.62
N SER A 72 -10.73 11.34 -26.99
CA SER A 72 -10.96 10.15 -27.82
C SER A 72 -10.60 8.88 -27.04
N VAL A 73 -11.37 7.84 -27.25
CA VAL A 73 -11.13 6.51 -26.68
C VAL A 73 -11.63 5.46 -27.67
N ASN A 74 -10.87 4.38 -27.86
CA ASN A 74 -11.22 3.29 -28.81
C ASN A 74 -11.52 3.77 -30.25
N GLY A 75 -10.90 4.88 -30.67
CA GLY A 75 -11.10 5.47 -31.99
C GLY A 75 -12.34 6.39 -32.14
N GLU A 76 -13.13 6.56 -31.08
CA GLU A 76 -14.28 7.46 -31.05
C GLU A 76 -13.94 8.74 -30.30
N THR A 77 -14.46 9.87 -30.79
CA THR A 77 -14.30 11.19 -30.16
C THR A 77 -15.56 11.58 -29.42
N HIS A 78 -15.41 11.98 -28.16
CA HIS A 78 -16.48 12.44 -27.29
C HIS A 78 -16.28 13.91 -26.95
N GLU A 79 -17.30 14.72 -27.13
CA GLU A 79 -17.28 16.13 -26.73
C GLU A 79 -17.54 16.26 -25.23
N ALA A 80 -16.79 17.16 -24.55
CA ALA A 80 -16.97 17.44 -23.14
C ALA A 80 -16.73 18.92 -22.85
N LYS A 81 -17.66 19.54 -22.12
CA LYS A 81 -17.51 20.94 -21.64
C LYS A 81 -16.46 21.06 -20.53
N ASN A 82 -16.39 20.06 -19.67
CA ASN A 82 -15.44 19.99 -18.55
C ASN A 82 -14.84 18.59 -18.50
N ILE A 83 -13.54 18.51 -18.25
CA ILE A 83 -12.80 17.27 -18.11
C ILE A 83 -12.08 17.28 -16.77
N LEU A 84 -12.27 16.23 -15.99
CA LEU A 84 -11.54 15.98 -14.76
C LEU A 84 -10.53 14.84 -14.99
N LEU A 85 -9.24 15.13 -14.80
CA LEU A 85 -8.16 14.15 -14.92
C LEU A 85 -7.91 13.50 -13.57
N CYS A 86 -8.25 12.21 -13.46
CA CYS A 86 -8.00 11.36 -12.28
C CYS A 86 -7.26 10.09 -12.69
N THR A 87 -6.18 10.25 -13.45
CA THR A 87 -5.45 9.14 -14.10
C THR A 87 -4.55 8.33 -13.16
N GLY A 88 -4.54 8.68 -11.87
CA GLY A 88 -3.72 7.98 -10.87
C GLY A 88 -2.23 8.33 -10.96
N SER A 89 -1.40 7.47 -10.40
CA SER A 89 0.06 7.61 -10.39
C SER A 89 0.72 6.24 -10.38
N SER A 90 1.97 6.19 -10.82
CA SER A 90 2.83 5.00 -10.74
C SER A 90 3.95 5.23 -9.73
N PRO A 91 4.46 4.19 -9.08
CA PRO A 91 5.65 4.29 -8.25
C PRO A 91 6.83 4.83 -9.05
N THR A 92 7.57 5.77 -8.46
CA THR A 92 8.82 6.25 -9.05
C THR A 92 9.94 5.27 -8.71
N ILE A 93 10.63 4.77 -9.72
CA ILE A 93 11.80 3.92 -9.56
C ILE A 93 13.05 4.80 -9.55
N PRO A 94 13.80 4.89 -8.44
CA PRO A 94 15.01 5.69 -8.37
C PRO A 94 16.13 5.05 -9.21
N PRO A 95 17.04 5.86 -9.79
CA PRO A 95 18.13 5.35 -10.63
C PRO A 95 19.27 4.77 -9.78
N ILE A 96 19.01 3.66 -9.10
CA ILE A 96 19.99 2.95 -8.28
C ILE A 96 20.55 1.77 -9.08
N PRO A 97 21.87 1.59 -9.19
CA PRO A 97 22.45 0.44 -9.87
C PRO A 97 21.94 -0.89 -9.30
N GLY A 98 21.47 -1.77 -10.16
CA GLY A 98 20.94 -3.08 -9.78
C GLY A 98 19.46 -3.10 -9.40
N ILE A 99 18.74 -1.98 -9.58
CA ILE A 99 17.30 -1.86 -9.24
C ILE A 99 16.40 -2.83 -10.04
N GLU A 100 16.91 -3.33 -11.16
CA GLU A 100 16.20 -4.27 -12.04
C GLU A 100 16.34 -5.75 -11.59
N ALA A 101 17.01 -6.03 -10.47
CA ALA A 101 17.20 -7.40 -9.99
C ALA A 101 15.83 -8.02 -9.61
N GLU A 102 15.65 -9.31 -9.93
CA GLU A 102 14.38 -10.03 -9.79
C GLU A 102 13.73 -9.95 -8.41
N HIS A 103 14.56 -9.89 -7.35
CA HIS A 103 14.09 -9.82 -5.97
C HIS A 103 13.77 -8.40 -5.47
N ILE A 104 13.89 -7.40 -6.33
CA ILE A 104 13.56 -6.00 -6.03
C ILE A 104 12.17 -5.70 -6.59
N VAL A 105 11.29 -5.20 -5.74
CA VAL A 105 9.92 -4.88 -6.10
C VAL A 105 9.55 -3.48 -5.61
N ASP A 106 8.63 -2.84 -6.31
CA ASP A 106 8.02 -1.59 -5.89
C ASP A 106 6.87 -1.83 -4.88
N SER A 107 6.19 -0.74 -4.50
CA SER A 107 5.05 -0.81 -3.58
C SER A 107 3.88 -1.64 -4.11
N THR A 108 3.72 -1.76 -5.42
CA THR A 108 2.71 -2.62 -6.04
C THR A 108 3.12 -4.08 -5.98
N GLY A 109 4.38 -4.36 -6.29
CA GLY A 109 4.94 -5.71 -6.24
C GLY A 109 4.88 -6.32 -4.84
N ILE A 110 5.27 -5.56 -3.81
CA ILE A 110 5.23 -6.05 -2.41
C ILE A 110 3.79 -6.28 -1.93
N LEU A 111 2.80 -5.50 -2.39
CA LEU A 111 1.38 -5.72 -2.09
C LEU A 111 0.80 -6.97 -2.77
N ASN A 112 1.41 -7.43 -3.85
CA ASN A 112 1.02 -8.65 -4.56
C ASN A 112 1.79 -9.89 -4.11
N ASN A 113 2.79 -9.72 -3.25
CA ASN A 113 3.51 -10.85 -2.67
C ASN A 113 2.62 -11.61 -1.68
N GLU A 114 2.50 -12.91 -1.85
CA GLU A 114 1.63 -13.80 -1.06
C GLU A 114 2.36 -14.51 0.07
N THR A 115 3.67 -14.35 0.16
CA THR A 115 4.52 -15.03 1.14
C THR A 115 5.31 -14.03 1.98
N LEU A 116 5.58 -14.37 3.23
CA LEU A 116 6.50 -13.57 4.05
C LEU A 116 7.93 -13.80 3.59
N PRO A 117 8.72 -12.74 3.34
CA PRO A 117 10.14 -12.88 3.11
C PRO A 117 10.88 -13.24 4.42
N GLU A 118 12.04 -13.87 4.31
CA GLU A 118 12.90 -14.14 5.47
C GLU A 118 13.43 -12.84 6.12
N ASN A 119 13.67 -11.82 5.30
CA ASN A 119 14.03 -10.47 5.72
C ASN A 119 13.56 -9.47 4.64
N LEU A 120 13.47 -8.20 5.00
CA LEU A 120 13.04 -7.14 4.09
C LEU A 120 13.93 -5.92 4.24
N VAL A 121 14.48 -5.45 3.12
CA VAL A 121 15.15 -4.16 3.03
C VAL A 121 14.25 -3.19 2.27
N ILE A 122 13.95 -2.05 2.85
CA ILE A 122 13.12 -1.00 2.26
C ILE A 122 14.00 0.19 1.93
N VAL A 123 14.04 0.58 0.67
CA VAL A 123 14.74 1.79 0.22
C VAL A 123 13.71 2.92 0.15
N GLY A 124 13.86 3.88 1.05
CA GLY A 124 12.96 5.01 1.23
C GLY A 124 12.15 4.93 2.52
N GLY A 125 12.45 5.80 3.47
CA GLY A 125 11.76 5.94 4.77
C GLY A 125 10.54 6.86 4.72
N GLY A 126 9.93 7.05 3.55
CA GLY A 126 8.67 7.79 3.43
C GLY A 126 7.48 7.03 4.04
N VAL A 127 6.28 7.63 3.97
CA VAL A 127 5.05 7.06 4.58
C VAL A 127 4.80 5.62 4.12
N ILE A 128 4.93 5.33 2.83
CA ILE A 128 4.70 3.99 2.27
C ILE A 128 5.72 2.99 2.83
N GLY A 129 7.01 3.35 2.84
CA GLY A 129 8.07 2.50 3.39
C GLY A 129 7.87 2.21 4.88
N CYS A 130 7.52 3.22 5.67
CA CYS A 130 7.22 3.07 7.10
C CYS A 130 5.99 2.20 7.36
N GLU A 131 4.94 2.29 6.53
CA GLU A 131 3.77 1.42 6.64
C GLU A 131 4.13 -0.05 6.37
N PHE A 132 4.95 -0.33 5.34
CA PHE A 132 5.45 -1.68 5.08
C PHE A 132 6.36 -2.17 6.21
N ALA A 133 7.28 -1.34 6.68
CA ALA A 133 8.13 -1.67 7.83
C ALA A 133 7.27 -2.09 9.03
N CYS A 134 6.23 -1.31 9.34
CA CYS A 134 5.31 -1.62 10.43
C CYS A 134 4.57 -2.97 10.23
N VAL A 135 4.08 -3.26 9.01
CA VAL A 135 3.39 -4.53 8.71
C VAL A 135 4.32 -5.71 8.94
N TYR A 136 5.46 -5.72 8.25
CA TYR A 136 6.36 -6.88 8.23
C TYR A 136 7.05 -7.11 9.58
N ALA A 137 7.53 -6.05 10.24
CA ALA A 137 8.13 -6.16 11.56
C ALA A 137 7.13 -6.66 12.61
N SER A 138 5.87 -6.19 12.57
CA SER A 138 4.82 -6.63 13.51
C SER A 138 4.48 -8.11 13.40
N VAL A 139 4.76 -8.75 12.27
CA VAL A 139 4.54 -10.20 12.07
C VAL A 139 5.82 -11.02 12.16
N GLY A 140 6.94 -10.38 12.56
CA GLY A 140 8.19 -11.06 12.91
C GLY A 140 9.22 -11.14 11.78
N VAL A 141 9.04 -10.41 10.68
CA VAL A 141 10.06 -10.30 9.62
C VAL A 141 11.10 -9.26 10.03
N PRO A 142 12.40 -9.57 10.03
CA PRO A 142 13.46 -8.57 10.21
C PRO A 142 13.40 -7.52 9.09
N VAL A 143 13.30 -6.24 9.47
CA VAL A 143 13.18 -5.15 8.51
C VAL A 143 14.31 -4.14 8.68
N THR A 144 14.92 -3.74 7.56
CA THR A 144 15.87 -2.62 7.50
C THR A 144 15.31 -1.55 6.59
N VAL A 145 15.27 -0.30 7.08
CA VAL A 145 14.88 0.87 6.27
C VAL A 145 16.11 1.70 5.96
N LEU A 146 16.35 1.97 4.68
CA LEU A 146 17.41 2.84 4.19
C LEU A 146 16.79 4.16 3.75
N GLU A 147 17.16 5.26 4.41
CA GLU A 147 16.71 6.61 4.09
C GLU A 147 17.92 7.53 3.85
N ALA A 148 17.88 8.28 2.77
CA ALA A 148 18.94 9.21 2.40
C ALA A 148 18.88 10.54 3.16
N MET A 149 17.70 10.91 3.65
CA MET A 149 17.49 12.10 4.47
C MET A 149 17.85 11.83 5.94
N PRO A 150 18.13 12.87 6.74
CA PRO A 150 18.49 12.70 8.15
C PRO A 150 17.41 12.03 9.01
N GLU A 151 16.15 12.02 8.58
CA GLU A 151 15.03 11.43 9.32
C GLU A 151 14.02 10.81 8.34
N ILE A 152 13.28 9.81 8.81
CA ILE A 152 12.15 9.21 8.06
C ILE A 152 10.99 10.19 7.93
N CYS A 153 10.13 9.99 6.94
CA CYS A 153 8.98 10.89 6.66
C CYS A 153 9.39 12.37 6.63
N PRO A 154 10.38 12.78 5.81
CA PRO A 154 10.97 14.13 5.84
C PRO A 154 10.00 15.26 5.57
N ASN A 155 8.79 14.96 5.08
CA ASN A 155 7.72 15.93 4.85
C ASN A 155 6.85 16.20 6.09
N LEU A 156 7.09 15.51 7.19
CA LEU A 156 6.42 15.71 8.46
C LEU A 156 7.28 16.61 9.37
N ASP A 157 6.67 17.05 10.45
CA ASP A 157 7.39 17.72 11.55
C ASP A 157 8.48 16.79 12.10
N SER A 158 9.68 17.32 12.32
CA SER A 158 10.86 16.53 12.70
C SER A 158 10.71 15.85 14.05
N GLU A 159 10.00 16.47 15.01
CA GLU A 159 9.74 15.85 16.32
C GLU A 159 8.80 14.64 16.16
N ILE A 160 7.77 14.77 15.29
CA ILE A 160 6.85 13.66 14.99
C ILE A 160 7.57 12.52 14.27
N SER A 161 8.42 12.83 13.30
CA SER A 161 9.24 11.84 12.59
C SER A 161 10.19 11.09 13.53
N ALA A 162 10.85 11.80 14.43
CA ALA A 162 11.73 11.19 15.44
C ALA A 162 10.96 10.28 16.41
N ILE A 163 9.74 10.64 16.80
CA ILE A 163 8.87 9.77 17.62
C ILE A 163 8.48 8.51 16.83
N LEU A 164 8.04 8.68 15.57
CA LEU A 164 7.67 7.56 14.70
C LEU A 164 8.84 6.57 14.53
N ARG A 165 10.07 7.09 14.27
CA ARG A 165 11.26 6.25 14.14
C ARG A 165 11.49 5.43 15.40
N LYS A 166 11.48 6.07 16.59
CA LYS A 166 11.66 5.38 17.87
C LYS A 166 10.60 4.29 18.11
N GLU A 167 9.37 4.49 17.66
CA GLU A 167 8.31 3.48 17.79
C GLU A 167 8.50 2.32 16.79
N LEU A 168 9.00 2.60 15.60
CA LEU A 168 9.31 1.55 14.62
C LEU A 168 10.55 0.71 15.05
N GLU A 169 11.57 1.34 15.62
CA GLU A 169 12.78 0.67 16.14
C GLU A 169 12.49 -0.32 17.30
N LYS A 170 11.34 -0.22 17.96
CA LYS A 170 10.90 -1.17 19.00
C LYS A 170 10.29 -2.46 18.46
N LYS A 171 10.04 -2.53 17.19
CA LYS A 171 9.36 -3.67 16.53
C LYS A 171 10.34 -4.65 15.91
#